data_ab4d202fa1766d00f636f4096860d991
#
_entry.id   ab4d202fa1766d00f636f4096860d991
#
_cell.length_a   1.000
_cell.length_b   1.000
_cell.length_c   1.000
_cell.angle_alpha   90.00
_cell.angle_beta   90.00
_cell.angle_gamma   90.00
#
_symmetry.space_group_name_H-M   'P 1'
#
loop_
_entity.id
_entity.type
_entity.pdbx_description
1 polymer ?
#
loop_
_entity_poly.entity_id
_entity_poly.type
_entity_poly.pdbx_seq_one_letter_code
_entity_poly.pdbx_strand_id
1 'polypeptide(L)'
;MADTRKPLSQQTRHMTVAERQEKQQAEELISSVSNVEILKPPAWLSKTAKAEWKRILPQLLDIDIVGNLDLSNVAGYCQAYANYRKATEALNASNLVIEITDEDTGNSYIRDNPWLKVQKDSAAEMRKFADLCGMTISSRLKAASTKLKNTQTDVVSQFGDI
;
A
#
# COMPACT_ATOMS: atom_id res chain seq x y z
N MET A 1 13.28 2.69 -21.80
CA MET A 1 12.52 2.52 -20.53
C MET A 1 11.18 1.93 -20.87
N ALA A 2 10.84 0.76 -20.33
CA ALA A 2 9.55 0.13 -20.62
C ALA A 2 8.43 1.01 -20.06
N ASP A 3 7.49 1.38 -20.93
CA ASP A 3 6.29 2.12 -20.55
C ASP A 3 5.46 1.23 -19.60
N THR A 4 5.49 1.55 -18.33
CA THR A 4 4.74 0.80 -17.32
C THR A 4 3.27 0.99 -17.63
N ARG A 5 2.56 -0.08 -18.03
CA ARG A 5 1.12 -0.05 -18.32
C ARG A 5 0.36 0.37 -17.07
N LYS A 6 -0.11 1.60 -17.07
CA LYS A 6 -0.88 2.17 -15.96
C LYS A 6 -2.36 1.85 -16.12
N PRO A 7 -3.10 1.59 -15.04
CA PRO A 7 -4.55 1.45 -15.09
C PRO A 7 -5.20 2.71 -15.70
N LEU A 8 -6.39 2.57 -16.27
CA LEU A 8 -7.17 3.70 -16.83
C LEU A 8 -7.28 4.86 -15.86
N SER A 9 -7.44 4.54 -14.58
CA SER A 9 -7.50 5.50 -13.47
C SER A 9 -6.23 6.36 -13.31
N GLN A 10 -5.09 5.94 -13.84
CA GLN A 10 -3.79 6.64 -13.72
C GLN A 10 -3.27 7.15 -15.08
N GLN A 11 -4.03 6.98 -16.15
CA GLN A 11 -3.65 7.45 -17.48
C GLN A 11 -3.88 8.94 -17.62
N THR A 12 -2.84 9.67 -18.03
CA THR A 12 -2.89 11.10 -18.32
C THR A 12 -2.87 11.40 -19.81
N ARG A 13 -2.63 10.37 -20.66
CA ARG A 13 -2.59 10.48 -22.11
C ARG A 13 -4.01 10.50 -22.69
N HIS A 14 -4.24 11.34 -23.70
CA HIS A 14 -5.48 11.28 -24.48
C HIS A 14 -5.54 9.93 -25.22
N MET A 15 -6.62 9.20 -25.05
CA MET A 15 -6.87 7.90 -25.66
C MET A 15 -8.11 7.95 -26.53
N THR A 16 -8.11 7.18 -27.61
CA THR A 16 -9.31 7.00 -28.44
C THR A 16 -10.38 6.22 -27.66
N VAL A 17 -11.62 6.31 -28.10
CA VAL A 17 -12.74 5.57 -27.47
C VAL A 17 -12.50 4.06 -27.52
N ALA A 18 -11.99 3.54 -28.64
CA ALA A 18 -11.66 2.13 -28.80
C ALA A 18 -10.56 1.66 -27.85
N GLU A 19 -9.45 2.42 -27.73
CA GLU A 19 -8.37 2.09 -26.78
C GLU A 19 -8.85 2.12 -25.33
N ARG A 20 -9.79 3.00 -25.00
CA ARG A 20 -10.38 3.09 -23.65
C ARG A 20 -11.25 1.88 -23.37
N GLN A 21 -12.10 1.46 -24.31
CA GLN A 21 -12.96 0.29 -24.18
C GLN A 21 -12.15 -1.01 -24.04
N GLU A 22 -11.10 -1.18 -24.85
CA GLU A 22 -10.22 -2.35 -24.76
C GLU A 22 -9.53 -2.44 -23.39
N LYS A 23 -9.05 -1.30 -22.89
CA LYS A 23 -8.44 -1.25 -21.55
C LYS A 23 -9.44 -1.49 -20.44
N GLN A 24 -10.65 -0.95 -20.56
CA GLN A 24 -11.71 -1.16 -19.57
C GLN A 24 -12.10 -2.63 -19.50
N GLN A 25 -12.27 -3.30 -20.61
CA GLN A 25 -12.50 -4.75 -20.66
C GLN A 25 -11.36 -5.56 -20.06
N ALA A 26 -10.11 -5.15 -20.31
CA ALA A 26 -8.96 -5.81 -19.71
C ALA A 26 -8.90 -5.61 -18.17
N GLU A 27 -9.28 -4.46 -17.68
CA GLU A 27 -9.36 -4.18 -16.23
C GLU A 27 -10.52 -4.95 -15.57
N GLU A 28 -11.68 -5.04 -16.22
CA GLU A 28 -12.83 -5.83 -15.75
C GLU A 28 -12.49 -7.33 -15.66
N LEU A 29 -11.74 -7.86 -16.63
CA LEU A 29 -11.25 -9.23 -16.59
C LEU A 29 -10.30 -9.51 -15.40
N ILE A 30 -9.51 -8.51 -15.00
CA ILE A 30 -8.60 -8.61 -13.86
C ILE A 30 -9.36 -8.46 -12.53
N SER A 31 -10.41 -7.63 -12.50
CA SER A 31 -11.18 -7.33 -11.28
C SER A 31 -12.27 -8.37 -10.96
N SER A 32 -12.66 -9.20 -11.93
CA SER A 32 -13.76 -10.18 -11.78
C SER A 32 -13.45 -11.40 -10.90
N VAL A 33 -12.28 -11.48 -10.27
CA VAL A 33 -11.94 -12.56 -9.34
C VAL A 33 -12.61 -12.31 -8.00
N SER A 34 -13.64 -13.07 -7.72
CA SER A 34 -14.54 -13.01 -6.57
C SER A 34 -13.84 -13.08 -5.20
N ASN A 35 -14.29 -12.22 -4.30
CA ASN A 35 -13.52 -11.59 -3.22
C ASN A 35 -13.68 -12.16 -1.80
N VAL A 36 -14.29 -13.31 -1.58
CA VAL A 36 -14.58 -13.77 -0.20
C VAL A 36 -13.35 -14.33 0.53
N GLU A 37 -12.38 -14.92 -0.17
CA GLU A 37 -11.14 -15.41 0.46
C GLU A 37 -10.13 -14.29 0.76
N ILE A 38 -10.24 -13.16 0.08
CA ILE A 38 -9.36 -12.00 0.21
C ILE A 38 -9.35 -11.42 1.63
N LEU A 39 -10.46 -11.52 2.36
CA LEU A 39 -10.59 -10.93 3.71
C LEU A 39 -9.79 -11.65 4.79
N LYS A 40 -9.32 -12.87 4.54
CA LYS A 40 -8.53 -13.62 5.51
C LYS A 40 -7.07 -13.16 5.50
N PRO A 41 -6.53 -12.72 6.65
CA PRO A 41 -5.12 -12.37 6.72
C PRO A 41 -4.24 -13.61 6.52
N PRO A 42 -3.13 -13.49 5.77
CA PRO A 42 -2.15 -14.57 5.63
C PRO A 42 -1.72 -15.16 6.97
N ALA A 43 -1.57 -16.49 7.03
CA ALA A 43 -1.28 -17.20 8.28
C ALA A 43 0.05 -16.76 8.92
N TRP A 44 1.04 -16.40 8.09
CA TRP A 44 2.39 -16.01 8.51
C TRP A 44 2.48 -14.61 9.12
N LEU A 45 1.43 -13.77 9.00
CA LEU A 45 1.42 -12.44 9.62
C LEU A 45 1.40 -12.52 11.14
N SER A 46 2.13 -11.62 11.80
CA SER A 46 2.07 -11.44 13.24
C SER A 46 0.68 -11.01 13.72
N LYS A 47 0.39 -11.16 15.00
CA LYS A 47 -0.91 -10.77 15.61
C LYS A 47 -1.25 -9.30 15.31
N THR A 48 -0.27 -8.40 15.48
CA THR A 48 -0.42 -6.96 15.20
C THR A 48 -0.65 -6.71 13.71
N ALA A 49 0.08 -7.40 12.84
CA ALA A 49 -0.09 -7.29 11.40
C ALA A 49 -1.48 -7.79 10.93
N LYS A 50 -1.99 -8.88 11.52
CA LYS A 50 -3.35 -9.38 11.25
C LYS A 50 -4.44 -8.40 11.69
N ALA A 51 -4.23 -7.69 12.80
CA ALA A 51 -5.15 -6.65 13.23
C ALA A 51 -5.15 -5.47 12.26
N GLU A 52 -3.98 -5.06 11.80
CA GLU A 52 -3.84 -3.99 10.81
C GLU A 52 -4.44 -4.38 9.45
N TRP A 53 -4.25 -5.62 8.99
CA TRP A 53 -4.90 -6.17 7.81
C TRP A 53 -6.42 -6.01 7.85
N LYS A 54 -7.03 -6.45 8.95
CA LYS A 54 -8.48 -6.33 9.15
C LYS A 54 -8.98 -4.88 9.17
N ARG A 55 -8.13 -3.94 9.58
CA ARG A 55 -8.46 -2.51 9.62
C ARG A 55 -8.39 -1.86 8.25
N ILE A 56 -7.35 -2.20 7.45
CA ILE A 56 -7.04 -1.49 6.20
C ILE A 56 -7.75 -2.10 5.00
N LEU A 57 -7.77 -3.43 4.90
CA LEU A 57 -8.23 -4.10 3.68
C LEU A 57 -9.66 -3.73 3.28
N PRO A 58 -10.64 -3.64 4.19
CA PRO A 58 -12.00 -3.20 3.81
C PRO A 58 -11.98 -1.81 3.17
N GLN A 59 -11.20 -0.88 3.72
CA GLN A 59 -11.11 0.49 3.20
C GLN A 59 -10.46 0.55 1.80
N LEU A 60 -9.51 -0.34 1.53
CA LEU A 60 -8.86 -0.43 0.21
C LEU A 60 -9.79 -1.04 -0.84
N LEU A 61 -10.60 -2.01 -0.45
CA LEU A 61 -11.63 -2.61 -1.31
C LEU A 61 -12.75 -1.63 -1.64
N ASP A 62 -13.19 -0.82 -0.67
CA ASP A 62 -14.22 0.21 -0.89
C ASP A 62 -13.79 1.27 -1.93
N ILE A 63 -12.49 1.53 -2.03
CA ILE A 63 -11.94 2.49 -3.01
C ILE A 63 -11.73 1.81 -4.38
N ASP A 64 -11.82 0.48 -4.45
CA ASP A 64 -11.63 -0.31 -5.68
C ASP A 64 -10.27 -0.07 -6.35
N ILE A 65 -9.21 0.00 -5.54
CA ILE A 65 -7.83 0.23 -6.02
C ILE A 65 -7.00 -1.06 -5.92
N VAL A 66 -7.35 -1.96 -4.99
CA VAL A 66 -6.56 -3.16 -4.67
C VAL A 66 -7.22 -4.41 -5.23
N GLY A 67 -6.50 -5.08 -6.12
CA GLY A 67 -6.88 -6.38 -6.65
C GLY A 67 -6.24 -7.54 -5.88
N ASN A 68 -6.59 -8.77 -6.27
CA ASN A 68 -6.11 -9.99 -5.63
C ASN A 68 -4.56 -10.12 -5.68
N LEU A 69 -3.92 -9.63 -6.74
CA LEU A 69 -2.47 -9.65 -6.90
C LEU A 69 -1.74 -8.69 -5.96
N ASP A 70 -2.43 -7.67 -5.46
CA ASP A 70 -1.85 -6.65 -4.58
C ASP A 70 -1.85 -7.06 -3.10
N LEU A 71 -2.51 -8.17 -2.76
CA LEU A 71 -2.62 -8.64 -1.38
C LEU A 71 -1.27 -8.91 -0.72
N SER A 72 -0.26 -9.31 -1.49
CA SER A 72 1.12 -9.46 -1.01
C SER A 72 1.70 -8.13 -0.54
N ASN A 73 1.43 -7.04 -1.28
CA ASN A 73 1.88 -5.69 -0.93
C ASN A 73 1.16 -5.19 0.32
N VAL A 74 -0.15 -5.45 0.43
CA VAL A 74 -0.93 -5.15 1.66
C VAL A 74 -0.39 -5.93 2.85
N ALA A 75 -0.06 -7.21 2.68
CA ALA A 75 0.54 -8.03 3.73
C ALA A 75 1.92 -7.50 4.14
N GLY A 76 2.74 -7.09 3.18
CA GLY A 76 4.04 -6.44 3.41
C GLY A 76 3.88 -5.16 4.24
N TYR A 77 2.94 -4.30 3.87
CA TYR A 77 2.60 -3.11 4.65
C TYR A 77 2.23 -3.45 6.09
N CYS A 78 1.32 -4.39 6.29
CA CYS A 78 0.86 -4.78 7.61
C CYS A 78 1.99 -5.35 8.49
N GLN A 79 2.89 -6.13 7.91
CA GLN A 79 4.04 -6.68 8.64
C GLN A 79 5.06 -5.58 8.96
N ALA A 80 5.34 -4.67 8.03
CA ALA A 80 6.20 -3.52 8.28
C ALA A 80 5.62 -2.60 9.38
N TYR A 81 4.31 -2.38 9.38
CA TYR A 81 3.60 -1.67 10.46
C TYR A 81 3.79 -2.36 11.82
N ALA A 82 3.66 -3.69 11.87
CA ALA A 82 3.86 -4.43 13.11
C ALA A 82 5.30 -4.34 13.63
N ASN A 83 6.29 -4.39 12.73
CA ASN A 83 7.70 -4.22 13.06
C ASN A 83 7.99 -2.80 13.55
N TYR A 84 7.43 -1.78 12.89
CA TYR A 84 7.54 -0.39 13.32
C TYR A 84 6.99 -0.18 14.73
N ARG A 85 5.80 -0.70 15.00
CA ARG A 85 5.18 -0.63 16.33
C ARG A 85 6.03 -1.31 17.40
N LYS A 86 6.50 -2.53 17.13
CA LYS A 86 7.36 -3.27 18.06
C LYS A 86 8.65 -2.51 18.36
N ALA A 87 9.29 -1.96 17.33
CA ALA A 87 10.51 -1.15 17.50
C ALA A 87 10.23 0.13 18.30
N THR A 88 9.10 0.79 18.05
CA THR A 88 8.68 1.98 18.80
C THR A 88 8.43 1.66 20.27
N GLU A 89 7.74 0.57 20.56
CA GLU A 89 7.48 0.10 21.93
C GLU A 89 8.80 -0.22 22.67
N ALA A 90 9.74 -0.88 21.99
CA ALA A 90 11.06 -1.17 22.56
C ALA A 90 11.89 0.10 22.83
N LEU A 91 11.84 1.09 21.93
CA LEU A 91 12.52 2.38 22.12
C LEU A 91 11.89 3.21 23.23
N ASN A 92 10.57 3.18 23.39
CA ASN A 92 9.89 3.88 24.48
C ASN A 92 10.22 3.28 25.86
N ALA A 93 10.59 2.00 25.89
CA ALA A 93 10.99 1.31 27.11
C ALA A 93 12.51 1.36 27.37
N SER A 94 13.30 1.97 26.48
CA SER A 94 14.77 2.02 26.53
C SER A 94 15.29 3.39 26.09
N ASN A 95 16.61 3.58 26.21
CA ASN A 95 17.25 4.79 25.68
C ASN A 95 17.54 4.69 24.18
N LEU A 96 17.52 5.82 23.49
CA LEU A 96 17.90 5.91 22.06
C LEU A 96 19.35 5.52 21.81
N VAL A 97 20.20 5.75 22.78
CA VAL A 97 21.61 5.36 22.81
C VAL A 97 21.82 4.40 23.97
N ILE A 98 22.65 3.39 23.73
CA ILE A 98 23.02 2.37 24.72
C ILE A 98 24.54 2.37 24.91
N GLU A 99 24.93 2.21 26.15
CA GLU A 99 26.33 1.96 26.51
C GLU A 99 26.60 0.45 26.49
N ILE A 100 27.66 0.05 25.80
CA ILE A 100 28.10 -1.34 25.74
C ILE A 100 29.48 -1.39 26.31
N THR A 101 29.69 -2.29 27.25
CA THR A 101 31.00 -2.60 27.80
C THR A 101 31.52 -3.85 27.11
N ASP A 102 32.70 -3.74 26.52
CA ASP A 102 33.44 -4.86 25.92
C ASP A 102 33.98 -5.73 27.06
N GLU A 103 33.55 -6.98 27.10
CA GLU A 103 33.92 -7.93 28.16
C GLU A 103 35.41 -8.27 28.17
N ASP A 104 36.07 -8.22 27.00
CA ASP A 104 37.48 -8.61 26.86
C ASP A 104 38.41 -7.45 27.25
N THR A 105 38.03 -6.22 26.94
CA THR A 105 38.88 -5.02 27.15
C THR A 105 38.47 -4.16 28.33
N GLY A 106 37.25 -4.35 28.84
CA GLY A 106 36.65 -3.51 29.90
C GLY A 106 36.29 -2.09 29.43
N ASN A 107 36.44 -1.77 28.15
CA ASN A 107 36.15 -0.45 27.61
C ASN A 107 34.66 -0.29 27.34
N SER A 108 34.08 0.84 27.73
CA SER A 108 32.70 1.20 27.39
C SER A 108 32.66 2.14 26.20
N TYR A 109 31.70 1.91 25.29
CA TYR A 109 31.42 2.79 24.18
C TYR A 109 29.91 2.99 23.99
N ILE A 110 29.54 4.11 23.44
CA ILE A 110 28.15 4.48 23.19
C ILE A 110 27.79 4.17 21.75
N ARG A 111 26.65 3.54 21.53
CA ARG A 111 26.11 3.29 20.19
C ARG A 111 24.61 3.51 20.14
N ASP A 112 24.10 3.72 18.93
CA ASP A 112 22.68 3.79 18.68
C ASP A 112 21.99 2.49 19.09
N ASN A 113 20.80 2.60 19.68
CA ASN A 113 19.97 1.45 19.95
C ASN A 113 19.60 0.75 18.63
N PRO A 114 19.83 -0.56 18.47
CA PRO A 114 19.51 -1.30 17.24
C PRO A 114 18.05 -1.16 16.79
N TRP A 115 17.12 -0.93 17.72
CA TRP A 115 15.72 -0.71 17.39
C TRP A 115 15.46 0.55 16.57
N LEU A 116 16.35 1.56 16.64
CA LEU A 116 16.27 2.76 15.78
C LEU A 116 16.36 2.40 14.30
N LYS A 117 17.26 1.49 13.96
CA LYS A 117 17.40 1.01 12.58
C LYS A 117 16.13 0.27 12.14
N VAL A 118 15.65 -0.66 12.95
CA VAL A 118 14.42 -1.42 12.66
C VAL A 118 13.23 -0.48 12.46
N GLN A 119 13.09 0.55 13.30
CA GLN A 119 12.03 1.54 13.19
C GLN A 119 12.11 2.33 11.87
N LYS A 120 13.31 2.83 11.53
CA LYS A 120 13.55 3.60 10.29
C LYS A 120 13.30 2.75 9.05
N ASP A 121 13.83 1.54 9.01
CA ASP A 121 13.70 0.63 7.87
C ASP A 121 12.23 0.22 7.69
N SER A 122 11.54 -0.14 8.77
CA SER A 122 10.12 -0.49 8.72
C SER A 122 9.25 0.70 8.26
N ALA A 123 9.55 1.92 8.69
CA ALA A 123 8.85 3.11 8.22
C ALA A 123 9.08 3.38 6.72
N ALA A 124 10.28 3.07 6.21
CA ALA A 124 10.58 3.19 4.78
C ALA A 124 9.82 2.13 3.95
N GLU A 125 9.78 0.88 4.44
CA GLU A 125 9.01 -0.19 3.82
C GLU A 125 7.51 0.11 3.81
N MET A 126 6.94 0.60 4.93
CA MET A 126 5.55 1.01 4.99
C MET A 126 5.19 2.04 3.91
N ARG A 127 6.06 3.05 3.68
CA ARG A 127 5.84 4.07 2.63
C ARG A 127 5.83 3.44 1.25
N LYS A 128 6.79 2.56 0.94
CA LYS A 128 6.86 1.86 -0.35
C LYS A 128 5.61 1.04 -0.62
N PHE A 129 5.19 0.22 0.35
CA PHE A 129 3.99 -0.58 0.21
C PHE A 129 2.71 0.27 0.16
N ALA A 130 2.64 1.36 0.93
CA ALA A 130 1.52 2.29 0.88
C ALA A 130 1.37 2.93 -0.50
N ASP A 131 2.48 3.30 -1.16
CA ASP A 131 2.44 3.82 -2.53
C ASP A 131 1.99 2.76 -3.53
N LEU A 132 2.48 1.53 -3.42
CA LEU A 132 2.10 0.41 -4.28
C LEU A 132 0.61 0.05 -4.14
N CYS A 133 0.06 0.13 -2.93
CA CYS A 133 -1.35 -0.18 -2.65
C CYS A 133 -2.29 1.03 -2.81
N GLY A 134 -1.81 2.17 -3.30
CA GLY A 134 -2.66 3.34 -3.47
C GLY A 134 -3.15 3.98 -2.17
N MET A 135 -2.48 3.75 -1.04
CA MET A 135 -2.89 4.27 0.28
C MET A 135 -2.56 5.76 0.46
N THR A 136 -1.77 6.37 -0.42
CA THR A 136 -1.40 7.78 -0.30
C THR A 136 -2.54 8.70 -0.73
N ILE A 137 -2.57 9.92 -0.19
CA ILE A 137 -3.57 10.93 -0.57
C ILE A 137 -3.51 11.21 -2.07
N SER A 138 -2.30 11.29 -2.65
CA SER A 138 -2.11 11.55 -4.08
C SER A 138 -2.66 10.43 -4.95
N SER A 139 -2.45 9.16 -4.59
CA SER A 139 -3.01 8.02 -5.33
C SER A 139 -4.53 7.96 -5.22
N ARG A 140 -5.09 8.23 -4.04
CA ARG A 140 -6.55 8.29 -3.84
C ARG A 140 -7.21 9.44 -4.60
N LEU A 141 -6.60 10.63 -4.61
CA LEU A 141 -7.08 11.76 -5.39
C LEU A 141 -7.05 11.48 -6.90
N LYS A 142 -5.99 10.82 -7.39
CA LYS A 142 -5.93 10.37 -8.79
C LYS A 142 -7.08 9.41 -9.11
N ALA A 143 -7.30 8.40 -8.29
CA ALA A 143 -8.40 7.44 -8.48
C ALA A 143 -9.77 8.15 -8.47
N ALA A 144 -10.01 9.03 -7.51
CA ALA A 144 -11.25 9.80 -7.41
C ALA A 144 -11.47 10.71 -8.63
N SER A 145 -10.43 11.44 -9.06
CA SER A 145 -10.53 12.34 -10.23
C SER A 145 -10.85 11.60 -11.52
N THR A 146 -10.39 10.38 -11.66
CA THR A 146 -10.67 9.55 -12.83
C THR A 146 -12.06 8.97 -12.80
N LYS A 147 -12.53 8.49 -11.62
CA LYS A 147 -13.94 8.07 -11.48
C LYS A 147 -14.89 9.21 -11.88
N LEU A 148 -14.63 10.44 -11.45
CA LEU A 148 -15.43 11.61 -11.82
C LEU A 148 -15.40 11.89 -13.33
N LYS A 149 -14.23 11.81 -13.98
CA LYS A 149 -14.11 12.01 -15.42
C LYS A 149 -14.84 10.94 -16.23
N ASN A 150 -14.77 9.69 -15.82
CA ASN A 150 -15.47 8.60 -16.47
C ASN A 150 -16.99 8.78 -16.36
N THR A 151 -17.49 9.12 -15.17
CA THR A 151 -18.92 9.40 -14.96
C THR A 151 -19.41 10.59 -15.82
N GLN A 152 -18.62 11.65 -15.96
CA GLN A 152 -18.97 12.77 -16.84
C GLN A 152 -18.98 12.36 -18.33
N THR A 153 -18.03 11.53 -18.76
CA THR A 153 -17.97 11.05 -20.14
C THR A 153 -19.14 10.14 -20.48
N ASP A 154 -19.54 9.26 -19.53
CA ASP A 154 -20.68 8.37 -19.71
C ASP A 154 -22.01 9.14 -19.78
N VAL A 155 -22.17 10.17 -18.95
CA VAL A 155 -23.34 11.06 -19.02
C VAL A 155 -23.38 11.82 -20.34
N VAL A 156 -22.27 12.36 -20.82
CA VAL A 156 -22.21 13.08 -22.11
C VAL A 156 -22.46 12.12 -23.28
N SER A 157 -21.96 10.87 -23.23
CA SER A 157 -22.22 9.88 -24.28
C SER A 157 -23.66 9.37 -24.30
N GLN A 158 -24.36 9.37 -23.16
CA GLN A 158 -25.76 8.96 -23.06
C GLN A 158 -26.75 10.10 -23.41
N PHE A 159 -26.36 11.36 -23.24
CA PHE A 159 -27.23 12.52 -23.38
C PHE A 159 -26.71 13.58 -24.38
N GLY A 160 -25.59 13.32 -25.07
CA GLY A 160 -24.83 14.31 -25.82
C GLY A 160 -25.16 14.46 -27.31
N ASP A 161 -26.28 13.92 -27.79
CA ASP A 161 -26.82 14.17 -29.15
C ASP A 161 -28.26 14.72 -29.05
N ILE A 162 -28.39 15.93 -28.54
CA ILE A 162 -29.56 16.79 -28.75
C ILE A 162 -29.10 18.09 -29.37
#